data_e4981abd8aff07fadc7b8333cc183553
#
_entry.id   e4981abd8aff07fadc7b8333cc183553
#
_cell.length_a   1.000
_cell.length_b   1.000
_cell.length_c   1.000
_cell.angle_alpha   90.00
_cell.angle_beta   90.00
_cell.angle_gamma   90.00
#
_symmetry.space_group_name_H-M   'P 1'
#
loop_
_entity.id
_entity.type
_entity.pdbx_description
1 polymer ?
#
loop_
_entity_poly.entity_id
_entity_poly.type
_entity_poly.pdbx_seq_one_letter_code
_entity_poly.pdbx_strand_id
1 'polypeptide(L)'
;KIRAMELIDDVERDARGPYCGAIGRIGSDGDAAFNVAIRTIRLTPGENDKHKAVLGVGGAIVADSDGMGEWRECLIKSAFVRGRAGGHDLIETMRFDPEEGIALLEPHLERMKASAAELGFAFDRHDARNRIQALCFELEEAAKLRLMLTRSGAIALEVQALPEALGEPATCLALPHPTVAGDWRLRHKTTDRNFYEEALAMAQAAGAKEALLVREDGQLTEGCWTSIFVERDGILLTPPLELGLLPGVLRRSLIEEGRAREAALSLSDLEGGFLIGNALRGLIPAKVITP
;
A
#
# COMPACT_ATOMS: atom_id res chain seq x y z
N LYS A 1 38.20 -6.25 -1.95
CA LYS A 1 37.64 -4.89 -2.03
C LYS A 1 37.35 -4.50 -3.48
N ILE A 2 38.31 -4.61 -4.42
CA ILE A 2 38.14 -4.28 -5.85
C ILE A 2 37.01 -5.12 -6.45
N ARG A 3 37.03 -6.45 -6.27
CA ARG A 3 36.00 -7.34 -6.81
C ARG A 3 34.58 -7.01 -6.30
N ALA A 4 34.45 -6.56 -5.04
CA ALA A 4 33.14 -6.11 -4.50
C ALA A 4 32.66 -4.83 -5.19
N MET A 5 33.56 -3.91 -5.52
CA MET A 5 33.24 -2.68 -6.27
C MET A 5 32.78 -2.99 -7.69
N GLU A 6 33.47 -3.93 -8.38
CA GLU A 6 33.06 -4.40 -9.70
C GLU A 6 31.66 -5.00 -9.68
N LEU A 7 31.36 -5.87 -8.69
CA LEU A 7 30.02 -6.47 -8.53
C LEU A 7 28.94 -5.41 -8.24
N ILE A 8 29.26 -4.38 -7.47
CA ILE A 8 28.32 -3.29 -7.21
C ILE A 8 28.00 -2.52 -8.51
N ASP A 9 29.05 -2.24 -9.32
CA ASP A 9 28.89 -1.56 -10.60
C ASP A 9 28.08 -2.39 -11.60
N ASP A 10 28.25 -3.72 -11.57
CA ASP A 10 27.51 -4.65 -12.43
C ASP A 10 26.01 -4.73 -12.09
N VAL A 11 25.63 -4.63 -10.80
CA VAL A 11 24.23 -4.85 -10.34
C VAL A 11 23.46 -3.57 -10.06
N GLU A 12 24.11 -2.48 -9.72
CA GLU A 12 23.44 -1.20 -9.46
C GLU A 12 23.26 -0.40 -10.75
N ARG A 13 22.01 -0.09 -11.09
CA ARG A 13 21.67 0.66 -12.32
C ARG A 13 22.05 2.13 -12.26
N ASP A 14 22.06 2.70 -11.06
CA ASP A 14 22.27 4.13 -10.81
C ASP A 14 23.51 4.36 -9.96
N ALA A 15 24.31 5.38 -10.33
CA ALA A 15 25.45 5.80 -9.52
C ALA A 15 24.99 6.27 -8.14
N ARG A 16 25.64 5.78 -7.09
CA ARG A 16 25.33 6.13 -5.68
C ARG A 16 25.46 7.62 -5.39
N GLY A 17 26.31 8.34 -6.15
CA GLY A 17 26.66 9.73 -5.87
C GLY A 17 27.29 9.87 -4.48
N PRO A 18 26.80 10.79 -3.62
CA PRO A 18 27.34 10.96 -2.27
C PRO A 18 26.94 9.84 -1.29
N TYR A 19 25.98 8.98 -1.63
CA TYR A 19 25.47 7.93 -0.74
C TYR A 19 26.60 6.96 -0.35
N CYS A 20 26.71 6.65 0.95
CA CYS A 20 27.80 5.87 1.57
C CYS A 20 29.20 6.51 1.47
N GLY A 21 29.30 7.72 0.94
CA GLY A 21 30.53 8.52 0.96
C GLY A 21 30.68 9.29 2.27
N ALA A 22 31.69 10.17 2.32
CA ALA A 22 31.94 11.05 3.45
C ALA A 22 31.60 12.51 3.10
N ILE A 23 30.80 13.15 3.95
CA ILE A 23 30.51 14.59 3.87
C ILE A 23 31.02 15.26 5.15
N GLY A 24 31.78 16.35 5.01
CA GLY A 24 32.34 17.00 6.18
C GLY A 24 32.98 18.32 5.87
N ARG A 25 33.71 18.83 6.88
CA ARG A 25 34.48 20.08 6.81
C ARG A 25 35.87 19.86 7.35
N ILE A 26 36.82 20.66 6.83
CA ILE A 26 38.14 20.84 7.36
C ILE A 26 38.29 22.33 7.67
N GLY A 27 38.61 22.67 8.90
CA GLY A 27 38.85 24.02 9.35
C GLY A 27 40.28 24.48 9.01
N SER A 28 40.51 25.81 8.96
CA SER A 28 41.82 26.41 8.78
C SER A 28 42.77 26.17 9.97
N ASP A 29 42.24 25.81 11.09
CA ASP A 29 42.92 25.43 12.33
C ASP A 29 43.41 23.95 12.33
N GLY A 30 43.08 23.21 11.28
CA GLY A 30 43.38 21.80 11.14
C GLY A 30 42.33 20.84 11.68
N ASP A 31 41.28 21.37 12.34
CA ASP A 31 40.15 20.55 12.80
C ASP A 31 39.33 20.01 11.62
N ALA A 32 38.88 18.79 11.72
CA ALA A 32 38.09 18.12 10.68
C ALA A 32 36.90 17.36 11.30
N ALA A 33 35.73 17.45 10.68
CA ALA A 33 34.55 16.73 11.05
C ALA A 33 33.90 16.11 9.80
N PHE A 34 33.75 14.79 9.78
CA PHE A 34 33.13 14.06 8.68
C PHE A 34 32.02 13.15 9.20
N ASN A 35 31.00 13.00 8.38
CA ASN A 35 29.90 12.04 8.60
C ASN A 35 29.73 11.16 7.37
N VAL A 36 29.29 9.92 7.57
CA VAL A 36 28.91 9.04 6.46
C VAL A 36 27.59 9.55 5.86
N ALA A 37 27.54 9.68 4.54
CA ALA A 37 26.35 10.14 3.84
C ALA A 37 25.28 9.03 3.73
N ILE A 38 24.72 8.64 4.87
CA ILE A 38 23.52 7.82 5.00
C ILE A 38 22.37 8.70 5.52
N ARG A 39 21.12 8.30 5.28
CA ARG A 39 19.93 9.10 5.64
C ARG A 39 20.00 10.53 5.10
N THR A 40 20.63 10.69 3.95
CA THR A 40 20.90 11.97 3.31
C THR A 40 20.10 12.08 2.02
N ILE A 41 19.33 13.15 1.90
CA ILE A 41 18.53 13.43 0.69
C ILE A 41 19.34 14.36 -0.22
N ARG A 42 19.54 13.95 -1.47
CA ARG A 42 20.10 14.80 -2.53
C ARG A 42 18.96 15.48 -3.27
N LEU A 43 18.95 16.81 -3.26
CA LEU A 43 18.02 17.60 -4.06
C LEU A 43 18.74 18.10 -5.31
N THR A 44 18.12 17.93 -6.46
CA THR A 44 18.59 18.49 -7.74
C THR A 44 17.47 19.32 -8.35
N PRO A 45 17.78 20.47 -9.00
CA PRO A 45 16.78 21.23 -9.73
C PRO A 45 16.07 20.35 -10.75
N GLY A 46 14.76 20.50 -10.84
CA GLY A 46 13.91 19.85 -11.82
C GLY A 46 13.10 20.87 -12.62
N GLU A 47 12.19 20.41 -13.44
CA GLU A 47 11.32 21.27 -14.25
C GLU A 47 10.20 21.88 -13.38
N ASN A 48 9.68 23.06 -13.78
CA ASN A 48 8.53 23.75 -13.15
C ASN A 48 8.71 24.03 -11.64
N ASP A 49 9.85 24.57 -11.22
CA ASP A 49 10.18 24.87 -9.82
C ASP A 49 10.11 23.67 -8.86
N LYS A 50 10.06 22.46 -9.40
CA LYS A 50 10.14 21.23 -8.61
C LYS A 50 11.60 20.79 -8.48
N HIS A 51 11.94 20.21 -7.34
CA HIS A 51 13.23 19.56 -7.13
C HIS A 51 13.06 18.04 -7.20
N LYS A 52 14.00 17.36 -7.85
CA LYS A 52 14.11 15.91 -7.75
C LYS A 52 14.84 15.59 -6.45
N ALA A 53 14.18 14.84 -5.57
CA ALA A 53 14.76 14.32 -4.34
C ALA A 53 15.17 12.85 -4.53
N VAL A 54 16.41 12.52 -4.15
CA VAL A 54 16.92 11.14 -4.19
C VAL A 54 17.48 10.82 -2.81
N LEU A 55 17.00 9.73 -2.24
CA LEU A 55 17.49 9.14 -1.00
C LEU A 55 18.08 7.76 -1.30
N GLY A 56 19.39 7.58 -1.04
CA GLY A 56 20.01 6.26 -1.07
C GLY A 56 19.66 5.48 0.20
N VAL A 57 19.24 4.24 0.04
CA VAL A 57 19.01 3.29 1.15
C VAL A 57 19.66 1.95 0.81
N GLY A 58 20.08 1.21 1.83
CA GLY A 58 20.72 -0.09 1.67
C GLY A 58 21.12 -0.69 3.00
N GLY A 59 21.52 -1.95 2.95
CA GLY A 59 22.08 -2.74 4.05
C GLY A 59 23.45 -3.33 3.70
N ALA A 60 24.08 -3.97 4.67
CA ALA A 60 25.29 -4.77 4.44
C ALA A 60 24.85 -6.18 4.06
N ILE A 61 25.20 -6.63 2.86
CA ILE A 61 24.94 -7.99 2.40
C ILE A 61 26.02 -8.91 2.92
N VAL A 62 25.63 -9.94 3.64
CA VAL A 62 26.50 -10.99 4.19
C VAL A 62 26.09 -12.37 3.66
N ALA A 63 26.86 -13.42 3.96
CA ALA A 63 26.66 -14.74 3.38
C ALA A 63 25.31 -15.40 3.75
N ASP A 64 24.73 -15.00 4.84
CA ASP A 64 23.45 -15.46 5.39
C ASP A 64 22.30 -14.46 5.21
N SER A 65 22.54 -13.36 4.44
CA SER A 65 21.50 -12.40 4.10
C SER A 65 20.40 -13.05 3.24
N ASP A 66 19.15 -12.81 3.63
CA ASP A 66 17.96 -13.10 2.83
C ASP A 66 17.54 -11.86 2.03
N GLY A 67 17.37 -12.00 0.71
CA GLY A 67 17.06 -10.89 -0.18
C GLY A 67 15.77 -10.14 0.19
N MET A 68 14.76 -10.85 0.70
CA MET A 68 13.50 -10.26 1.14
C MET A 68 13.67 -9.48 2.46
N GLY A 69 14.47 -10.01 3.38
CA GLY A 69 14.84 -9.35 4.64
C GLY A 69 15.61 -8.05 4.39
N GLU A 70 16.63 -8.09 3.53
CA GLU A 70 17.42 -6.91 3.16
C GLU A 70 16.57 -5.82 2.48
N TRP A 71 15.67 -6.22 1.60
CA TRP A 71 14.72 -5.30 0.99
C TRP A 71 13.81 -4.63 2.03
N ARG A 72 13.25 -5.41 2.97
CA ARG A 72 12.45 -4.86 4.07
C ARG A 72 13.26 -3.87 4.92
N GLU A 73 14.51 -4.17 5.22
CA GLU A 73 15.40 -3.26 5.95
C GLU A 73 15.55 -1.92 5.20
N CYS A 74 15.72 -1.95 3.87
CA CYS A 74 15.74 -0.75 3.05
C CYS A 74 14.45 0.08 3.17
N LEU A 75 13.29 -0.58 3.12
CA LEU A 75 12.00 0.08 3.29
C LEU A 75 11.86 0.74 4.67
N ILE A 76 12.23 0.04 5.74
CA ILE A 76 12.22 0.57 7.12
C ILE A 76 13.18 1.76 7.24
N LYS A 77 14.40 1.64 6.71
CA LYS A 77 15.39 2.72 6.71
C LYS A 77 14.95 3.97 5.95
N SER A 78 14.07 3.86 4.96
CA SER A 78 13.51 4.99 4.22
C SER A 78 12.26 5.61 4.88
N ALA A 79 11.67 4.95 5.86
CA ALA A 79 10.38 5.34 6.45
C ALA A 79 10.38 6.76 7.07
N PHE A 80 11.52 7.25 7.57
CA PHE A 80 11.61 8.60 8.15
C PHE A 80 11.33 9.73 7.15
N VAL A 81 11.58 9.50 5.84
CA VAL A 81 11.28 10.49 4.78
C VAL A 81 9.81 10.44 4.39
N ARG A 82 9.16 9.30 4.60
CA ARG A 82 7.76 9.07 4.26
C ARG A 82 6.80 9.63 5.30
N GLY A 83 7.27 9.83 6.54
CA GLY A 83 6.49 10.47 7.59
C GLY A 83 6.11 11.89 7.17
N ARG A 84 4.89 12.06 6.63
CA ARG A 84 4.38 13.38 6.22
C ARG A 84 4.32 14.30 7.43
N ALA A 85 4.96 15.44 7.32
CA ALA A 85 4.72 16.59 8.19
C ALA A 85 3.34 17.24 7.95
N GLY A 86 2.48 16.63 7.13
CA GLY A 86 1.12 17.08 6.80
C GLY A 86 0.09 16.03 7.18
N GLY A 87 -1.07 16.45 7.67
CA GLY A 87 -2.18 15.59 8.05
C GLY A 87 -2.61 14.65 6.89
N HIS A 88 -3.18 13.53 7.26
CA HIS A 88 -3.83 12.60 6.34
C HIS A 88 -5.35 12.80 6.39
N ASP A 89 -6.01 12.43 5.30
CA ASP A 89 -7.46 12.36 5.22
C ASP A 89 -7.90 10.89 5.24
N LEU A 90 -9.09 10.63 5.76
CA LEU A 90 -9.73 9.35 5.62
C LEU A 90 -10.36 9.24 4.23
N ILE A 91 -10.30 8.05 3.63
CA ILE A 91 -10.83 7.83 2.29
C ILE A 91 -11.70 6.57 2.23
N GLU A 92 -12.75 6.63 1.42
CA GLU A 92 -13.49 5.47 0.96
C GLU A 92 -13.51 5.42 -0.56
N THR A 93 -13.61 4.21 -1.11
CA THR A 93 -13.70 4.00 -2.57
C THR A 93 -14.81 3.00 -2.79
N MET A 94 -15.85 3.43 -3.50
CA MET A 94 -17.10 2.73 -3.67
C MET A 94 -17.41 2.53 -5.14
N ARG A 95 -18.15 1.49 -5.48
CA ARG A 95 -18.74 1.29 -6.78
C ARG A 95 -20.17 1.80 -6.75
N PHE A 96 -20.50 2.63 -7.70
CA PHE A 96 -21.86 3.01 -8.02
C PHE A 96 -22.34 2.25 -9.26
N ASP A 97 -23.56 1.80 -9.20
CA ASP A 97 -24.30 1.22 -10.31
C ASP A 97 -25.65 1.93 -10.41
N PRO A 98 -26.12 2.34 -11.63
CA PRO A 98 -27.39 3.08 -11.79
C PRO A 98 -28.63 2.31 -11.32
N GLU A 99 -28.61 0.98 -11.39
CA GLU A 99 -29.76 0.14 -11.01
C GLU A 99 -29.70 -0.28 -9.53
N GLU A 100 -28.49 -0.63 -9.03
CA GLU A 100 -28.29 -1.18 -7.70
C GLU A 100 -27.86 -0.13 -6.66
N GLY A 101 -27.44 1.06 -7.11
CA GLY A 101 -26.89 2.10 -6.26
C GLY A 101 -25.45 1.83 -5.84
N ILE A 102 -25.07 2.20 -4.62
CA ILE A 102 -23.73 1.97 -4.09
C ILE A 102 -23.67 0.63 -3.36
N ALA A 103 -22.91 -0.29 -3.90
CA ALA A 103 -22.62 -1.56 -3.27
C ALA A 103 -21.93 -1.36 -1.91
N LEU A 104 -22.43 -2.02 -0.87
CA LEU A 104 -21.86 -2.02 0.49
C LEU A 104 -21.71 -0.60 1.10
N LEU A 105 -22.63 0.34 0.80
CA LEU A 105 -22.59 1.71 1.30
C LEU A 105 -22.47 1.76 2.84
N GLU A 106 -23.31 1.02 3.54
CA GLU A 106 -23.34 1.05 5.00
C GLU A 106 -22.03 0.54 5.63
N PRO A 107 -21.44 -0.61 5.20
CA PRO A 107 -20.12 -1.03 5.64
C PRO A 107 -19.00 0.00 5.38
N HIS A 108 -19.05 0.74 4.25
CA HIS A 108 -18.10 1.82 3.97
C HIS A 108 -18.23 2.97 4.98
N LEU A 109 -19.45 3.43 5.24
CA LEU A 109 -19.72 4.50 6.21
C LEU A 109 -19.38 4.08 7.65
N GLU A 110 -19.61 2.82 8.00
CA GLU A 110 -19.23 2.27 9.30
C GLU A 110 -17.72 2.23 9.50
N ARG A 111 -16.95 1.78 8.48
CA ARG A 111 -15.48 1.79 8.55
C ARG A 111 -14.95 3.21 8.68
N MET A 112 -15.48 4.15 7.90
CA MET A 112 -15.11 5.56 8.03
C MET A 112 -15.42 6.11 9.41
N LYS A 113 -16.60 5.80 9.97
CA LYS A 113 -17.00 6.23 11.32
C LYS A 113 -16.04 5.67 12.38
N ALA A 114 -15.71 4.38 12.31
CA ALA A 114 -14.78 3.75 13.24
C ALA A 114 -13.38 4.40 13.17
N SER A 115 -12.86 4.60 11.96
CA SER A 115 -11.57 5.26 11.76
C SER A 115 -11.59 6.72 12.23
N ALA A 116 -12.67 7.46 11.96
CA ALA A 116 -12.84 8.84 12.41
C ALA A 116 -12.83 8.94 13.94
N ALA A 117 -13.54 8.04 14.62
CA ALA A 117 -13.57 8.01 16.08
C ALA A 117 -12.20 7.70 16.69
N GLU A 118 -11.47 6.71 16.14
CA GLU A 118 -10.13 6.30 16.64
C GLU A 118 -9.08 7.39 16.38
N LEU A 119 -9.12 8.05 15.22
CA LEU A 119 -8.09 9.02 14.81
C LEU A 119 -8.46 10.48 15.13
N GLY A 120 -9.61 10.73 15.75
CA GLY A 120 -10.06 12.05 16.17
C GLY A 120 -10.46 12.97 15.02
N PHE A 121 -11.18 12.43 14.04
CA PHE A 121 -11.82 13.18 12.95
C PHE A 121 -13.26 13.52 13.32
N ALA A 122 -13.73 14.70 12.94
CA ALA A 122 -15.16 14.99 12.98
C ALA A 122 -15.86 14.27 11.81
N PHE A 123 -16.89 13.48 12.09
CA PHE A 123 -17.63 12.78 11.03
C PHE A 123 -19.12 12.73 11.31
N ASP A 124 -19.89 13.30 10.38
CA ASP A 124 -21.34 13.16 10.34
C ASP A 124 -21.71 12.12 9.27
N ARG A 125 -22.14 10.94 9.74
CA ARG A 125 -22.52 9.84 8.86
C ARG A 125 -23.78 10.16 8.03
N HIS A 126 -24.72 10.93 8.59
CA HIS A 126 -25.95 11.30 7.89
C HIS A 126 -25.67 12.30 6.78
N ASP A 127 -24.84 13.32 7.04
CA ASP A 127 -24.40 14.27 6.02
C ASP A 127 -23.66 13.56 4.89
N ALA A 128 -22.69 12.69 5.23
CA ALA A 128 -21.97 11.89 4.24
C ALA A 128 -22.92 11.06 3.35
N ARG A 129 -23.87 10.34 3.97
CA ARG A 129 -24.86 9.54 3.24
C ARG A 129 -25.73 10.39 2.33
N ASN A 130 -26.23 11.52 2.81
CA ASN A 130 -27.09 12.41 2.04
C ASN A 130 -26.35 12.97 0.83
N ARG A 131 -25.08 13.40 0.99
CA ARG A 131 -24.24 13.89 -0.11
C ARG A 131 -23.97 12.81 -1.16
N ILE A 132 -23.68 11.57 -0.73
CA ILE A 132 -23.51 10.44 -1.63
C ILE A 132 -24.79 10.16 -2.40
N GLN A 133 -25.94 10.11 -1.73
CA GLN A 133 -27.21 9.88 -2.38
C GLN A 133 -27.57 10.99 -3.39
N ALA A 134 -27.38 12.25 -3.00
CA ALA A 134 -27.61 13.37 -3.90
C ALA A 134 -26.76 13.25 -5.18
N LEU A 135 -25.48 12.90 -5.06
CA LEU A 135 -24.59 12.67 -6.17
C LEU A 135 -25.05 11.51 -7.05
N CYS A 136 -25.52 10.41 -6.45
CA CYS A 136 -26.01 9.24 -7.21
C CYS A 136 -27.20 9.54 -8.11
N PHE A 137 -28.06 10.51 -7.74
CA PHE A 137 -29.18 10.93 -8.60
C PHE A 137 -28.74 11.67 -9.86
N GLU A 138 -27.52 12.15 -9.92
CA GLU A 138 -26.96 12.87 -11.07
C GLU A 138 -26.17 11.93 -12.00
N LEU A 139 -25.93 10.67 -11.59
CA LEU A 139 -25.12 9.72 -12.33
C LEU A 139 -25.98 8.74 -13.14
N GLU A 140 -25.73 8.69 -14.45
CA GLU A 140 -26.41 7.81 -15.39
C GLU A 140 -25.64 6.51 -15.69
N GLU A 141 -24.32 6.49 -15.42
CA GLU A 141 -23.44 5.38 -15.71
C GLU A 141 -22.75 4.86 -14.46
N ALA A 142 -22.35 3.58 -14.50
CA ALA A 142 -21.58 2.98 -13.43
C ALA A 142 -20.24 3.71 -13.21
N ALA A 143 -19.94 4.04 -11.96
CA ALA A 143 -18.81 4.90 -11.63
C ALA A 143 -18.07 4.44 -10.37
N LYS A 144 -16.82 4.91 -10.25
CA LYS A 144 -16.03 4.84 -9.03
C LYS A 144 -16.23 6.14 -8.25
N LEU A 145 -16.81 6.05 -7.05
CA LEU A 145 -16.91 7.16 -6.12
C LEU A 145 -15.79 7.09 -5.10
N ARG A 146 -15.14 8.22 -4.89
CA ARG A 146 -14.16 8.40 -3.82
C ARG A 146 -14.66 9.46 -2.85
N LEU A 147 -14.82 9.08 -1.59
CA LEU A 147 -15.11 10.00 -0.49
C LEU A 147 -13.79 10.29 0.25
N MET A 148 -13.52 11.55 0.49
CA MET A 148 -12.41 12.04 1.33
C MET A 148 -12.99 12.81 2.50
N LEU A 149 -12.50 12.53 3.70
CA LEU A 149 -12.89 13.19 4.94
C LEU A 149 -11.64 13.82 5.57
N THR A 150 -11.66 15.14 5.72
CA THR A 150 -10.61 15.85 6.46
C THR A 150 -10.83 15.73 7.96
N ARG A 151 -9.79 16.01 8.75
CA ARG A 151 -9.89 15.99 10.22
C ARG A 151 -10.97 16.93 10.77
N SER A 152 -11.24 18.06 10.12
CA SER A 152 -12.27 19.03 10.52
C SER A 152 -13.69 18.60 10.16
N GLY A 153 -13.87 17.49 9.44
CA GLY A 153 -15.19 17.01 9.03
C GLY A 153 -15.62 17.45 7.63
N ALA A 154 -14.77 18.18 6.89
CA ALA A 154 -15.11 18.52 5.51
C ALA A 154 -15.06 17.27 4.63
N ILE A 155 -16.12 17.07 3.84
CA ILE A 155 -16.29 15.93 2.94
C ILE A 155 -16.13 16.42 1.50
N ALA A 156 -15.28 15.72 0.73
CA ALA A 156 -15.19 15.84 -0.71
C ALA A 156 -15.59 14.50 -1.37
N LEU A 157 -16.38 14.60 -2.45
CA LEU A 157 -16.75 13.46 -3.29
C LEU A 157 -16.14 13.65 -4.68
N GLU A 158 -15.51 12.62 -5.19
CA GLU A 158 -14.92 12.57 -6.52
C GLU A 158 -15.52 11.41 -7.30
N VAL A 159 -15.95 11.68 -8.53
CA VAL A 159 -16.47 10.68 -9.46
C VAL A 159 -15.43 10.41 -10.54
N GLN A 160 -15.18 9.16 -10.80
CA GLN A 160 -14.27 8.70 -11.85
C GLN A 160 -14.91 7.53 -12.60
N ALA A 161 -14.52 7.33 -13.86
CA ALA A 161 -14.88 6.11 -14.58
C ALA A 161 -14.41 4.87 -13.81
N LEU A 162 -15.13 3.75 -13.97
CA LEU A 162 -14.67 2.48 -13.41
C LEU A 162 -13.29 2.14 -14.02
N PRO A 163 -12.36 1.66 -13.21
CA PRO A 163 -11.06 1.27 -13.72
C PRO A 163 -11.19 0.03 -14.62
N GLU A 164 -10.34 -0.05 -15.64
CA GLU A 164 -10.27 -1.21 -16.53
C GLU A 164 -10.14 -2.55 -15.76
N ALA A 165 -10.66 -3.60 -16.36
CA ALA A 165 -10.50 -4.96 -15.84
C ALA A 165 -9.01 -5.34 -15.80
N LEU A 166 -8.62 -6.10 -14.78
CA LEU A 166 -7.21 -6.50 -14.59
C LEU A 166 -6.76 -7.62 -15.54
N GLY A 167 -7.70 -8.20 -16.29
CA GLY A 167 -7.51 -9.48 -16.97
C GLY A 167 -7.73 -10.65 -16.00
N GLU A 168 -8.04 -11.83 -16.51
CA GLU A 168 -8.29 -13.02 -15.71
C GLU A 168 -7.43 -14.20 -16.23
N PRO A 169 -6.60 -14.78 -15.35
CA PRO A 169 -6.33 -14.39 -13.96
C PRO A 169 -5.45 -13.13 -13.84
N ALA A 170 -5.72 -12.29 -12.84
CA ALA A 170 -4.88 -11.14 -12.54
C ALA A 170 -3.49 -11.60 -12.07
N THR A 171 -2.43 -10.97 -12.58
CA THR A 171 -1.06 -11.30 -12.20
C THR A 171 -0.67 -10.58 -10.91
N CYS A 172 -0.11 -11.32 -9.96
CA CYS A 172 0.32 -10.81 -8.66
C CYS A 172 1.80 -11.13 -8.42
N LEU A 173 2.53 -10.20 -7.80
CA LEU A 173 3.90 -10.40 -7.35
C LEU A 173 3.94 -10.42 -5.82
N ALA A 174 4.55 -11.45 -5.23
CA ALA A 174 4.78 -11.49 -3.79
C ALA A 174 5.93 -10.57 -3.41
N LEU A 175 5.69 -9.67 -2.46
CA LEU A 175 6.66 -8.70 -1.94
C LEU A 175 6.66 -8.72 -0.41
N PRO A 176 7.79 -8.40 0.24
CA PRO A 176 7.84 -8.23 1.69
C PRO A 176 6.89 -7.11 2.10
N HIS A 177 6.25 -7.31 3.25
CA HIS A 177 5.39 -6.29 3.83
C HIS A 177 6.24 -5.03 4.14
N PRO A 178 5.89 -3.85 3.58
CA PRO A 178 6.75 -2.67 3.59
C PRO A 178 6.77 -1.90 4.92
N THR A 179 6.01 -2.34 5.93
CA THR A 179 5.91 -1.68 7.22
C THR A 179 5.91 -2.71 8.36
N VAL A 180 6.13 -2.24 9.59
CA VAL A 180 6.19 -3.10 10.77
C VAL A 180 4.80 -3.52 11.24
N ALA A 181 4.71 -4.67 11.88
CA ALA A 181 3.49 -5.11 12.52
C ALA A 181 3.04 -4.07 13.57
N GLY A 182 1.74 -3.76 13.59
CA GLY A 182 1.16 -2.77 14.51
C GLY A 182 1.18 -1.33 13.99
N ASP A 183 1.68 -1.06 12.80
CA ASP A 183 1.51 0.25 12.16
C ASP A 183 0.01 0.58 12.05
N TRP A 184 -0.42 1.68 12.66
CA TRP A 184 -1.82 2.09 12.70
C TRP A 184 -2.42 2.29 11.29
N ARG A 185 -1.59 2.66 10.30
CA ARG A 185 -2.00 2.91 8.91
C ARG A 185 -2.56 1.66 8.23
N LEU A 186 -2.18 0.47 8.70
CA LEU A 186 -2.71 -0.79 8.19
C LEU A 186 -4.18 -1.01 8.54
N ARG A 187 -4.65 -0.39 9.64
CA ARG A 187 -6.03 -0.54 10.12
C ARG A 187 -6.99 0.50 9.55
N HIS A 188 -6.45 1.58 8.97
CA HIS A 188 -7.24 2.72 8.50
C HIS A 188 -6.97 3.04 7.04
N LYS A 189 -8.04 3.24 6.27
CA LYS A 189 -7.93 3.66 4.88
C LYS A 189 -7.75 5.16 4.79
N THR A 190 -6.50 5.60 4.59
CA THR A 190 -6.10 7.01 4.59
C THR A 190 -5.38 7.41 3.32
N THR A 191 -5.13 8.72 3.15
CA THR A 191 -4.24 9.22 2.09
C THR A 191 -2.76 8.99 2.38
N ASP A 192 -2.39 8.63 3.62
CA ASP A 192 -1.01 8.21 3.99
C ASP A 192 -0.82 6.73 3.72
N ARG A 193 -0.65 6.39 2.43
CA ARG A 193 -0.52 5.02 1.94
C ARG A 193 0.60 4.83 0.91
N ASN A 194 1.60 5.68 0.93
CA ASN A 194 2.71 5.64 -0.03
C ASN A 194 3.42 4.28 -0.08
N PHE A 195 3.48 3.57 1.06
CA PHE A 195 4.09 2.24 1.13
C PHE A 195 3.34 1.19 0.28
N TYR A 196 2.01 1.29 0.13
CA TYR A 196 1.26 0.47 -0.81
C TYR A 196 1.50 0.90 -2.26
N GLU A 197 1.59 2.21 -2.51
CA GLU A 197 1.82 2.76 -3.86
C GLU A 197 3.20 2.34 -4.39
N GLU A 198 4.20 2.34 -3.52
CA GLU A 198 5.56 1.88 -3.87
C GLU A 198 5.61 0.38 -4.13
N ALA A 199 4.97 -0.44 -3.28
CA ALA A 199 4.89 -1.88 -3.48
C ALA A 199 4.16 -2.21 -4.80
N LEU A 200 3.07 -1.50 -5.09
CA LEU A 200 2.35 -1.65 -6.35
C LEU A 200 3.21 -1.25 -7.56
N ALA A 201 3.92 -0.14 -7.49
CA ALA A 201 4.81 0.30 -8.56
C ALA A 201 5.91 -0.72 -8.87
N MET A 202 6.45 -1.38 -7.83
CA MET A 202 7.42 -2.47 -8.00
C MET A 202 6.80 -3.69 -8.69
N ALA A 203 5.60 -4.09 -8.26
CA ALA A 203 4.89 -5.19 -8.89
C ALA A 203 4.60 -4.89 -10.37
N GLN A 204 4.18 -3.67 -10.68
CA GLN A 204 3.93 -3.21 -12.05
C GLN A 204 5.19 -3.19 -12.90
N ALA A 205 6.32 -2.78 -12.36
CA ALA A 205 7.62 -2.83 -13.05
C ALA A 205 8.05 -4.26 -13.41
N ALA A 206 7.61 -5.25 -12.63
CA ALA A 206 7.81 -6.67 -12.90
C ALA A 206 6.70 -7.32 -13.75
N GLY A 207 5.73 -6.53 -14.27
CA GLY A 207 4.63 -7.01 -15.12
C GLY A 207 3.42 -7.56 -14.36
N ALA A 208 3.39 -7.44 -13.02
CA ALA A 208 2.22 -7.76 -12.21
C ALA A 208 1.20 -6.62 -12.17
N LYS A 209 -0.04 -6.94 -11.84
CA LYS A 209 -1.14 -5.97 -11.67
C LYS A 209 -1.39 -5.63 -10.20
N GLU A 210 -0.97 -6.49 -9.29
CA GLU A 210 -1.11 -6.32 -7.84
C GLU A 210 0.14 -6.85 -7.12
N ALA A 211 0.45 -6.31 -5.94
CA ALA A 211 1.42 -6.91 -5.03
C ALA A 211 0.70 -7.67 -3.92
N LEU A 212 1.21 -8.83 -3.54
CA LEU A 212 0.79 -9.57 -2.35
C LEU A 212 1.83 -9.35 -1.26
N LEU A 213 1.40 -8.85 -0.11
CA LEU A 213 2.29 -8.47 0.97
C LEU A 213 2.51 -9.64 1.94
N VAL A 214 3.76 -10.02 2.12
CA VAL A 214 4.21 -11.17 2.92
C VAL A 214 4.98 -10.68 4.13
N ARG A 215 4.62 -11.16 5.32
CA ARG A 215 5.32 -10.88 6.57
C ARG A 215 6.63 -11.68 6.69
N GLU A 216 7.47 -11.33 7.67
CA GLU A 216 8.72 -12.05 7.97
C GLU A 216 8.52 -13.52 8.32
N ASP A 217 7.38 -13.83 8.94
CA ASP A 217 7.00 -15.19 9.30
C ASP A 217 6.42 -15.99 8.12
N GLY A 218 6.44 -15.44 6.90
CA GLY A 218 5.93 -16.07 5.69
C GLY A 218 4.41 -15.99 5.52
N GLN A 219 3.69 -15.36 6.44
CA GLN A 219 2.24 -15.21 6.36
C GLN A 219 1.86 -14.09 5.38
N LEU A 220 0.86 -14.36 4.54
CA LEU A 220 0.22 -13.38 3.70
C LEU A 220 -0.65 -12.44 4.54
N THR A 221 -0.73 -11.18 4.14
CA THR A 221 -1.63 -10.19 4.73
C THR A 221 -2.70 -9.76 3.74
N GLU A 222 -2.35 -8.93 2.79
CA GLU A 222 -3.27 -8.33 1.81
C GLU A 222 -2.52 -7.94 0.53
N GLY A 223 -3.25 -7.49 -0.49
CA GLY A 223 -2.67 -6.75 -1.61
C GLY A 223 -2.61 -5.26 -1.33
N CYS A 224 -2.01 -4.48 -2.24
CA CYS A 224 -1.91 -3.02 -2.08
C CYS A 224 -3.28 -2.33 -2.05
N TRP A 225 -4.30 -2.92 -2.66
CA TRP A 225 -5.68 -2.40 -2.69
C TRP A 225 -6.74 -3.52 -2.65
N THR A 226 -6.33 -4.77 -2.45
CA THR A 226 -7.22 -5.94 -2.39
C THR A 226 -7.01 -6.75 -1.12
N SER A 227 -8.04 -7.50 -0.73
CA SER A 227 -7.90 -8.63 0.20
C SER A 227 -7.63 -9.91 -0.60
N ILE A 228 -7.01 -10.89 0.04
CA ILE A 228 -6.64 -12.20 -0.54
C ILE A 228 -7.64 -13.25 -0.06
N PHE A 229 -8.05 -14.14 -0.95
CA PHE A 229 -8.95 -15.25 -0.64
C PHE A 229 -8.49 -16.53 -1.31
N VAL A 230 -8.54 -17.63 -0.57
CA VAL A 230 -8.31 -18.98 -1.07
C VAL A 230 -9.57 -19.80 -0.83
N GLU A 231 -10.12 -20.41 -1.88
CA GLU A 231 -11.31 -21.24 -1.73
C GLU A 231 -10.91 -22.65 -1.26
N ARG A 232 -11.54 -23.12 -0.18
CA ARG A 232 -11.42 -24.49 0.33
C ARG A 232 -12.78 -24.97 0.81
N ASP A 233 -13.22 -26.10 0.29
CA ASP A 233 -14.49 -26.74 0.65
C ASP A 233 -15.72 -25.80 0.52
N GLY A 234 -15.71 -24.92 -0.50
CA GLY A 234 -16.78 -23.97 -0.76
C GLY A 234 -16.78 -22.73 0.16
N ILE A 235 -15.75 -22.57 1.00
CA ILE A 235 -15.56 -21.41 1.88
C ILE A 235 -14.29 -20.64 1.49
N LEU A 236 -14.36 -19.33 1.47
CA LEU A 236 -13.21 -18.47 1.23
C LEU A 236 -12.40 -18.29 2.51
N LEU A 237 -11.13 -18.62 2.47
CA LEU A 237 -10.17 -18.34 3.53
C LEU A 237 -9.47 -17.00 3.26
N THR A 238 -9.32 -16.16 4.25
CA THR A 238 -8.67 -14.83 4.14
C THR A 238 -7.81 -14.58 5.36
N PRO A 239 -6.67 -13.87 5.23
CA PRO A 239 -5.79 -13.58 6.36
C PRO A 239 -6.50 -12.86 7.50
N PRO A 240 -6.17 -13.17 8.78
CA PRO A 240 -6.81 -12.56 9.94
C PRO A 240 -6.34 -11.12 10.16
N LEU A 241 -7.24 -10.26 10.68
CA LEU A 241 -6.95 -8.82 10.92
C LEU A 241 -5.81 -8.59 11.90
N GLU A 242 -5.58 -9.50 12.83
CA GLU A 242 -4.51 -9.42 13.82
C GLU A 242 -3.09 -9.42 13.21
N LEU A 243 -2.94 -9.87 11.96
CA LEU A 243 -1.68 -9.77 11.22
C LEU A 243 -1.34 -8.34 10.80
N GLY A 244 -2.25 -7.38 10.98
CA GLY A 244 -2.07 -5.99 10.58
C GLY A 244 -2.36 -5.80 9.09
N LEU A 245 -3.62 -5.76 8.74
CA LEU A 245 -4.11 -5.49 7.39
C LEU A 245 -5.39 -4.63 7.45
N LEU A 246 -5.74 -4.03 6.32
CA LEU A 246 -6.93 -3.20 6.24
C LEU A 246 -8.20 -4.05 6.40
N PRO A 247 -9.16 -3.65 7.27
CA PRO A 247 -10.47 -4.29 7.33
C PRO A 247 -11.28 -3.99 6.06
N GLY A 248 -11.01 -4.75 5.00
CA GLY A 248 -11.62 -4.59 3.68
C GLY A 248 -13.15 -4.74 3.74
N VAL A 249 -13.89 -3.83 3.11
CA VAL A 249 -15.36 -3.84 3.15
C VAL A 249 -15.93 -5.10 2.51
N LEU A 250 -15.44 -5.51 1.33
CA LEU A 250 -15.85 -6.78 0.71
C LEU A 250 -15.50 -7.98 1.61
N ARG A 251 -14.27 -7.99 2.17
CA ARG A 251 -13.83 -9.04 3.08
C ARG A 251 -14.78 -9.18 4.28
N ARG A 252 -15.11 -8.07 4.91
CA ARG A 252 -16.04 -8.02 6.04
C ARG A 252 -17.41 -8.56 5.66
N SER A 253 -17.99 -8.11 4.54
CA SER A 253 -19.29 -8.58 4.04
C SER A 253 -19.30 -10.09 3.84
N LEU A 254 -18.28 -10.63 3.17
CA LEU A 254 -18.17 -12.08 2.93
C LEU A 254 -18.07 -12.90 4.24
N ILE A 255 -17.40 -12.38 5.26
CA ILE A 255 -17.31 -13.02 6.57
C ILE A 255 -18.67 -12.96 7.30
N GLU A 256 -19.33 -11.81 7.31
CA GLU A 256 -20.63 -11.61 7.94
C GLU A 256 -21.73 -12.48 7.27
N GLU A 257 -21.61 -12.71 5.95
CA GLU A 257 -22.48 -13.61 5.18
C GLU A 257 -22.16 -15.10 5.37
N GLY A 258 -21.09 -15.44 6.11
CA GLY A 258 -20.65 -16.82 6.29
C GLY A 258 -19.99 -17.44 5.04
N ARG A 259 -19.67 -16.65 4.03
CA ARG A 259 -19.01 -17.06 2.79
C ARG A 259 -17.49 -17.06 2.88
N ALA A 260 -16.95 -16.35 3.88
CA ALA A 260 -15.52 -16.34 4.16
C ALA A 260 -15.26 -16.53 5.65
N ARG A 261 -14.05 -17.01 5.99
CA ARG A 261 -13.53 -17.05 7.35
C ARG A 261 -12.05 -16.71 7.39
N GLU A 262 -11.60 -16.25 8.54
CA GLU A 262 -10.18 -15.96 8.76
C GLU A 262 -9.37 -17.26 8.90
N ALA A 263 -8.21 -17.28 8.26
CA ALA A 263 -7.22 -18.33 8.37
C ALA A 263 -5.83 -17.80 8.01
N ALA A 264 -4.80 -18.31 8.68
CA ALA A 264 -3.42 -18.02 8.27
C ALA A 264 -3.18 -18.62 6.88
N LEU A 265 -2.63 -17.81 5.98
CA LEU A 265 -2.30 -18.18 4.61
C LEU A 265 -0.84 -17.84 4.32
N SER A 266 -0.21 -18.69 3.51
CA SER A 266 1.15 -18.52 3.01
C SER A 266 1.17 -18.60 1.47
N LEU A 267 2.31 -18.36 0.84
CA LEU A 267 2.43 -18.45 -0.63
C LEU A 267 2.10 -19.85 -1.16
N SER A 268 2.40 -20.91 -0.42
CA SER A 268 2.07 -22.28 -0.82
C SER A 268 0.56 -22.54 -0.88
N ASP A 269 -0.24 -21.80 -0.12
CA ASP A 269 -1.70 -21.91 -0.17
C ASP A 269 -2.30 -21.35 -1.47
N LEU A 270 -1.55 -20.56 -2.23
CA LEU A 270 -1.96 -19.94 -3.49
C LEU A 270 -1.75 -20.82 -4.72
N GLU A 271 -0.99 -21.91 -4.62
CA GLU A 271 -0.63 -22.78 -5.76
C GLU A 271 -1.84 -23.41 -6.47
N GLY A 272 -2.92 -23.67 -5.74
CA GLY A 272 -4.18 -24.20 -6.27
C GLY A 272 -5.08 -23.16 -6.95
N GLY A 273 -4.64 -21.90 -7.05
CA GLY A 273 -5.44 -20.77 -7.47
C GLY A 273 -6.02 -19.99 -6.28
N PHE A 274 -6.21 -18.70 -6.45
CA PHE A 274 -6.73 -17.82 -5.42
C PHE A 274 -7.49 -16.64 -6.03
N LEU A 275 -8.16 -15.88 -5.20
CA LEU A 275 -8.89 -14.68 -5.58
C LEU A 275 -8.28 -13.48 -4.86
N ILE A 276 -8.28 -12.34 -5.52
CA ILE A 276 -8.09 -11.05 -4.90
C ILE A 276 -9.37 -10.23 -5.02
N GLY A 277 -9.63 -9.31 -4.11
CA GLY A 277 -10.88 -8.58 -4.23
C GLY A 277 -11.00 -7.35 -3.34
N ASN A 278 -11.89 -6.45 -3.74
CA ASN A 278 -12.32 -5.30 -2.96
C ASN A 278 -13.76 -4.91 -3.34
N ALA A 279 -14.36 -3.96 -2.61
CA ALA A 279 -15.74 -3.53 -2.83
C ALA A 279 -15.97 -2.85 -4.20
N LEU A 280 -14.93 -2.33 -4.86
CA LEU A 280 -15.03 -1.69 -6.17
C LEU A 280 -15.10 -2.71 -7.31
N ARG A 281 -14.34 -3.80 -7.23
CA ARG A 281 -14.12 -4.78 -8.32
C ARG A 281 -14.74 -6.15 -8.09
N GLY A 282 -15.22 -6.44 -6.87
CA GLY A 282 -15.62 -7.79 -6.50
C GLY A 282 -14.41 -8.73 -6.35
N LEU A 283 -14.66 -10.03 -6.48
CA LEU A 283 -13.66 -11.09 -6.45
C LEU A 283 -13.11 -11.33 -7.86
N ILE A 284 -11.80 -11.44 -7.99
CA ILE A 284 -11.08 -11.60 -9.27
C ILE A 284 -10.13 -12.79 -9.13
N PRO A 285 -10.19 -13.79 -10.03
CA PRO A 285 -9.20 -14.86 -10.10
C PRO A 285 -7.79 -14.29 -10.29
N ALA A 286 -6.82 -14.86 -9.57
CA ALA A 286 -5.45 -14.37 -9.57
C ALA A 286 -4.42 -15.49 -9.62
N LYS A 287 -3.22 -15.16 -10.06
CA LYS A 287 -2.04 -16.04 -10.06
C LYS A 287 -0.80 -15.28 -9.65
N VAL A 288 0.11 -15.94 -8.95
CA VAL A 288 1.44 -15.40 -8.65
C VAL A 288 2.33 -15.53 -9.88
N ILE A 289 3.11 -14.49 -10.15
CA ILE A 289 4.22 -14.54 -11.13
C ILE A 289 5.54 -14.46 -10.39
N THR A 290 6.56 -15.05 -10.98
CA THR A 290 7.96 -14.91 -10.57
C THR A 290 8.61 -13.80 -11.41
N PRO A 291 9.46 -12.94 -10.84
CA PRO A 291 10.17 -11.89 -11.56
C PRO A 291 11.07 -12.41 -12.67
#